data_438dd19466e93a09c1abbd5c5d8509f3
#
_entry.id   438dd19466e93a09c1abbd5c5d8509f3
#
_cell.length_a   1.000
_cell.length_b   1.000
_cell.length_c   1.000
_cell.angle_alpha   90.00
_cell.angle_beta   90.00
_cell.angle_gamma   90.00
#
_symmetry.space_group_name_H-M   'P 1'
#
loop_
_entity.id
_entity.type
_entity.pdbx_description
1 polymer ?
#
loop_
_entity_poly.entity_id
_entity_poly.type
_entity_poly.pdbx_seq_one_letter_code
_entity_poly.pdbx_strand_id
1 'polypeptide(L)'
;MNSHSSSNKVLDECTRILGCSVKSLRDHLNHPDNRVLIFKELLGRKVQTTYEDKNGFKKTFLIDGLTRHGGNSLVAYGRLPFPYNVSVAAHYYARHRIRLRYPYLQCVVERFPFGGEDRFYPMELLEFVPEKEDRLANEWVNQLSNDITTKLTISEDPKSPVIILKKDTDNNLDIW
;
A
#
# COMPACT_ATOMS: atom_id res chain seq x y z
N MET A 1 -34.29 4.99 -11.09
CA MET A 1 -33.44 4.01 -10.35
C MET A 1 -31.99 4.37 -10.64
N ASN A 2 -31.38 5.20 -9.81
CA ASN A 2 -29.98 5.59 -9.96
C ASN A 2 -29.13 4.51 -9.31
N SER A 3 -28.54 3.64 -10.12
CA SER A 3 -27.46 2.78 -9.67
C SER A 3 -26.28 3.69 -9.33
N HIS A 4 -26.08 3.99 -8.05
CA HIS A 4 -24.83 4.52 -7.58
C HIS A 4 -23.75 3.47 -7.85
N SER A 5 -23.10 3.58 -8.99
CA SER A 5 -21.82 2.96 -9.22
C SER A 5 -20.88 3.51 -8.16
N SER A 6 -20.66 2.74 -7.11
CA SER A 6 -19.69 3.07 -6.07
C SER A 6 -18.34 3.24 -6.77
N SER A 7 -17.87 4.48 -6.84
CA SER A 7 -16.55 4.76 -7.40
C SER A 7 -15.50 4.12 -6.49
N ASN A 8 -14.66 3.26 -7.06
CA ASN A 8 -13.57 2.61 -6.29
C ASN A 8 -12.36 3.52 -6.09
N LYS A 9 -12.47 4.82 -6.42
CA LYS A 9 -11.34 5.75 -6.31
C LYS A 9 -11.11 6.17 -4.86
N VAL A 10 -9.85 6.22 -4.46
CA VAL A 10 -9.43 6.69 -3.13
C VAL A 10 -9.92 8.12 -2.86
N LEU A 11 -9.86 8.99 -3.85
CA LEU A 11 -10.34 10.38 -3.75
C LEU A 11 -11.82 10.46 -3.39
N ASP A 12 -12.66 9.69 -4.08
CA ASP A 12 -14.11 9.70 -3.88
C ASP A 12 -14.48 9.11 -2.52
N GLU A 13 -13.75 8.12 -2.04
CA GLU A 13 -13.93 7.56 -0.71
C GLU A 13 -13.58 8.57 0.39
N CYS A 14 -12.47 9.31 0.24
CA CYS A 14 -12.10 10.37 1.19
C CYS A 14 -13.18 11.46 1.27
N THR A 15 -13.73 11.90 0.14
CA THR A 15 -14.80 12.90 0.11
C THR A 15 -16.09 12.37 0.72
N ARG A 16 -16.39 11.09 0.51
CA ARG A 16 -17.56 10.42 1.11
C ARG A 16 -17.45 10.33 2.63
N ILE A 17 -16.30 9.89 3.15
CA ILE A 17 -16.06 9.74 4.60
C ILE A 17 -16.17 11.09 5.31
N LEU A 18 -15.60 12.15 4.74
CA LEU A 18 -15.59 13.49 5.33
C LEU A 18 -16.84 14.34 4.99
N GLY A 19 -17.71 13.85 4.10
CA GLY A 19 -18.90 14.59 3.67
C GLY A 19 -18.57 15.93 3.01
N CYS A 20 -17.44 16.02 2.29
CA CYS A 20 -16.97 17.28 1.73
C CYS A 20 -16.75 17.18 0.20
N SER A 21 -16.61 18.35 -0.44
CA SER A 21 -16.25 18.41 -1.86
C SER A 21 -14.74 18.20 -2.06
N VAL A 22 -14.33 17.77 -3.27
CA VAL A 22 -12.91 17.63 -3.61
C VAL A 22 -12.14 18.93 -3.42
N LYS A 23 -12.77 20.08 -3.69
CA LYS A 23 -12.13 21.40 -3.53
C LYS A 23 -11.80 21.75 -2.09
N SER A 24 -12.63 21.32 -1.15
CA SER A 24 -12.44 21.56 0.29
C SER A 24 -11.70 20.42 1.00
N LEU A 25 -11.45 19.30 0.32
CA LEU A 25 -10.84 18.10 0.89
C LEU A 25 -9.45 18.38 1.50
N ARG A 26 -8.64 19.24 0.88
CA ARG A 26 -7.32 19.63 1.40
C ARG A 26 -7.41 20.18 2.81
N ASP A 27 -8.33 21.13 3.02
CA ASP A 27 -8.48 21.82 4.30
C ASP A 27 -9.05 20.88 5.37
N HIS A 28 -10.01 20.03 4.98
CA HIS A 28 -10.52 18.98 5.86
C HIS A 28 -9.43 17.99 6.28
N LEU A 29 -8.54 17.57 5.38
CA LEU A 29 -7.43 16.67 5.70
C LEU A 29 -6.31 17.34 6.54
N ASN A 30 -6.25 18.65 6.59
CA ASN A 30 -5.33 19.38 7.49
C ASN A 30 -5.84 19.40 8.94
N HIS A 31 -7.16 19.20 9.17
CA HIS A 31 -7.71 19.10 10.51
C HIS A 31 -7.31 17.76 11.14
N PRO A 32 -6.77 17.75 12.38
CA PRO A 32 -6.24 16.54 12.99
C PRO A 32 -7.26 15.42 13.15
N ASP A 33 -8.49 15.73 13.57
CA ASP A 33 -9.54 14.73 13.80
C ASP A 33 -9.97 14.05 12.50
N ASN A 34 -10.17 14.84 11.45
CA ASN A 34 -10.51 14.33 10.12
C ASN A 34 -9.39 13.47 9.55
N ARG A 35 -8.14 13.89 9.81
CA ARG A 35 -6.96 13.13 9.39
C ARG A 35 -6.91 11.76 10.08
N VAL A 36 -7.17 11.71 11.38
CA VAL A 36 -7.23 10.45 12.14
C VAL A 36 -8.34 9.54 11.61
N LEU A 37 -9.53 10.11 11.31
CA LEU A 37 -10.64 9.36 10.75
C LEU A 37 -10.27 8.73 9.40
N ILE A 38 -9.70 9.52 8.49
CA ILE A 38 -9.24 9.00 7.18
C ILE A 38 -8.14 7.96 7.34
N PHE A 39 -7.17 8.18 8.22
CA PHE A 39 -6.13 7.18 8.48
C PHE A 39 -6.73 5.85 8.94
N LYS A 40 -7.68 5.88 9.87
CA LYS A 40 -8.33 4.68 10.37
C LYS A 40 -9.04 3.87 9.28
N GLU A 41 -9.63 4.57 8.31
CA GLU A 41 -10.38 3.93 7.21
C GLU A 41 -9.50 3.47 6.05
N LEU A 42 -8.36 4.14 5.81
CA LEU A 42 -7.53 3.87 4.64
C LEU A 42 -6.29 3.02 4.92
N LEU A 43 -5.71 3.08 6.13
CA LEU A 43 -4.46 2.37 6.43
C LEU A 43 -4.59 0.87 6.23
N GLY A 44 -3.60 0.29 5.55
CA GLY A 44 -3.54 -1.13 5.27
C GLY A 44 -4.46 -1.60 4.15
N ARG A 45 -5.30 -0.72 3.58
CA ARG A 45 -6.12 -1.10 2.42
C ARG A 45 -5.25 -1.20 1.16
N LYS A 46 -5.58 -2.18 0.34
CA LYS A 46 -4.88 -2.46 -0.91
C LYS A 46 -5.43 -1.57 -2.03
N VAL A 47 -4.54 -0.89 -2.69
CA VAL A 47 -4.85 0.00 -3.82
C VAL A 47 -3.99 -0.31 -5.03
N GLN A 48 -4.46 0.11 -6.19
CA GLN A 48 -3.72 0.04 -7.44
C GLN A 48 -3.74 1.39 -8.15
N THR A 49 -2.73 1.61 -8.99
CA THR A 49 -2.68 2.81 -9.83
C THR A 49 -3.71 2.74 -10.95
N THR A 50 -4.30 3.87 -11.32
CA THR A 50 -5.22 3.97 -12.47
C THR A 50 -4.50 4.01 -13.80
N TYR A 51 -3.19 4.20 -13.78
CA TYR A 51 -2.30 4.21 -14.94
C TYR A 51 -1.37 2.99 -14.93
N GLU A 52 -0.88 2.64 -16.10
CA GLU A 52 0.04 1.53 -16.30
C GLU A 52 1.49 2.02 -16.34
N ASP A 53 2.41 1.15 -15.94
CA ASP A 53 3.84 1.38 -16.10
C ASP A 53 4.28 1.14 -17.56
N LYS A 54 5.60 1.23 -17.82
CA LYS A 54 6.15 0.98 -19.16
C LYS A 54 5.90 -0.43 -19.69
N ASN A 55 5.62 -1.38 -18.81
CA ASN A 55 5.39 -2.78 -19.12
C ASN A 55 3.89 -3.12 -19.21
N GLY A 56 3.00 -2.13 -19.09
CA GLY A 56 1.55 -2.31 -19.13
C GLY A 56 0.94 -2.83 -17.83
N PHE A 57 1.66 -2.73 -16.69
CA PHE A 57 1.17 -3.18 -15.39
C PHE A 57 0.73 -2.02 -14.51
N LYS A 58 -0.40 -2.18 -13.87
CA LYS A 58 -0.83 -1.33 -12.77
C LYS A 58 -0.10 -1.74 -11.50
N LYS A 59 0.48 -0.77 -10.80
CA LYS A 59 1.14 -1.05 -9.53
C LYS A 59 0.12 -1.19 -8.41
N THR A 60 0.26 -2.24 -7.60
CA THR A 60 -0.57 -2.52 -6.43
C THR A 60 0.28 -2.43 -5.16
N PHE A 61 -0.26 -1.80 -4.10
CA PHE A 61 0.43 -1.66 -2.82
C PHE A 61 -0.58 -1.41 -1.68
N LEU A 62 -0.10 -1.47 -0.43
CA LEU A 62 -0.89 -1.13 0.75
C LEU A 62 -0.68 0.34 1.12
N ILE A 63 -1.74 1.00 1.56
CA ILE A 63 -1.64 2.38 2.05
C ILE A 63 -0.95 2.40 3.41
N ASP A 64 0.21 3.05 3.48
CA ASP A 64 0.99 3.22 4.72
C ASP A 64 0.80 4.58 5.38
N GLY A 65 0.22 5.53 4.66
CA GLY A 65 -0.04 6.85 5.20
C GLY A 65 -0.51 7.88 4.19
N LEU A 66 -0.64 9.11 4.69
CA LEU A 66 -0.95 10.31 3.91
C LEU A 66 0.07 11.40 4.21
N THR A 67 0.48 12.12 3.18
CA THR A 67 1.37 13.28 3.33
C THR A 67 0.65 14.46 3.99
N ARG A 68 1.42 15.41 4.53
CA ARG A 68 0.88 16.68 5.03
C ARG A 68 0.71 17.70 3.92
N HIS A 69 1.62 17.67 2.95
CA HIS A 69 1.67 18.61 1.84
C HIS A 69 1.07 17.99 0.58
N GLY A 70 0.59 18.85 -0.31
CA GLY A 70 0.07 18.43 -1.60
C GLY A 70 1.18 18.05 -2.59
N GLY A 71 0.79 17.36 -3.65
CA GLY A 71 1.72 16.89 -4.68
C GLY A 71 2.45 18.00 -5.43
N ASN A 72 1.94 19.24 -5.39
CA ASN A 72 2.61 20.42 -5.99
C ASN A 72 3.79 20.95 -5.20
N SER A 73 3.84 20.68 -3.88
CA SER A 73 4.90 21.15 -2.97
C SER A 73 5.75 20.01 -2.38
N LEU A 74 5.29 18.77 -2.51
CA LEU A 74 6.00 17.60 -2.01
C LEU A 74 7.08 17.17 -3.01
N VAL A 75 8.30 16.93 -2.54
CA VAL A 75 9.40 16.44 -3.37
C VAL A 75 9.22 14.96 -3.68
N ALA A 76 9.32 14.58 -4.95
CA ALA A 76 9.04 13.23 -5.43
C ALA A 76 10.15 12.23 -5.09
N TYR A 77 11.39 12.69 -5.02
CA TYR A 77 12.57 11.87 -4.76
C TYR A 77 13.35 12.48 -3.63
N GLY A 78 13.30 12.01 -2.45
CA GLY A 78 14.13 12.39 -1.33
C GLY A 78 14.73 13.80 -1.38
N ARG A 79 15.84 14.04 -0.71
CA ARG A 79 16.55 15.32 -0.76
C ARG A 79 17.65 15.28 -1.82
N LEU A 80 17.26 15.50 -3.08
CA LEU A 80 18.25 15.73 -4.12
C LEU A 80 18.84 17.16 -3.99
N PRO A 81 20.11 17.34 -4.36
CA PRO A 81 20.69 18.69 -4.40
C PRO A 81 19.88 19.58 -5.34
N PHE A 82 19.70 20.86 -4.95
CA PHE A 82 19.13 21.86 -5.86
C PHE A 82 20.01 21.95 -7.13
N PRO A 83 19.45 22.00 -8.37
CA PRO A 83 18.05 22.25 -8.73
C PRO A 83 17.21 20.97 -9.00
N TYR A 84 17.64 19.81 -8.55
CA TYR A 84 17.03 18.52 -8.91
C TYR A 84 15.80 18.15 -8.07
N ASN A 85 15.34 19.04 -7.21
CA ASN A 85 14.11 18.86 -6.45
C ASN A 85 12.89 19.00 -7.37
N VAL A 86 12.29 17.88 -7.70
CA VAL A 86 11.10 17.81 -8.55
C VAL A 86 9.88 17.52 -7.67
N SER A 87 8.80 18.32 -7.82
CA SER A 87 7.56 18.03 -7.10
C SER A 87 6.91 16.74 -7.61
N VAL A 88 6.06 16.13 -6.79
CA VAL A 88 5.28 14.95 -7.21
C VAL A 88 4.47 15.25 -8.47
N ALA A 89 3.80 16.41 -8.53
CA ALA A 89 3.04 16.82 -9.72
C ALA A 89 3.90 16.93 -10.98
N ALA A 90 5.08 17.54 -10.87
CA ALA A 90 6.02 17.65 -11.98
C ALA A 90 6.60 16.28 -12.40
N HIS A 91 6.86 15.40 -11.44
CA HIS A 91 7.30 14.03 -11.70
C HIS A 91 6.28 13.25 -12.52
N TYR A 92 4.99 13.28 -12.12
CA TYR A 92 3.93 12.58 -12.85
C TYR A 92 3.75 13.14 -14.26
N TYR A 93 3.87 14.44 -14.44
CA TYR A 93 3.82 15.05 -15.76
C TYR A 93 5.01 14.62 -16.63
N ALA A 94 6.22 14.71 -16.12
CA ALA A 94 7.43 14.39 -16.89
C ALA A 94 7.55 12.89 -17.21
N ARG A 95 7.27 12.04 -16.23
CA ARG A 95 7.48 10.58 -16.33
C ARG A 95 6.34 9.84 -17.00
N HIS A 96 5.10 10.18 -16.62
CA HIS A 96 3.89 9.46 -17.03
C HIS A 96 3.02 10.25 -17.99
N ARG A 97 3.37 11.50 -18.30
CA ARG A 97 2.56 12.43 -19.11
C ARG A 97 1.17 12.67 -18.51
N ILE A 98 1.04 12.51 -17.21
CA ILE A 98 -0.21 12.70 -16.46
C ILE A 98 -0.21 14.09 -15.85
N ARG A 99 -1.19 14.92 -16.24
CA ARG A 99 -1.44 16.21 -15.60
C ARG A 99 -2.47 16.01 -14.50
N LEU A 100 -2.06 16.26 -13.25
CA LEU A 100 -2.95 16.15 -12.09
C LEU A 100 -4.04 17.24 -12.16
N ARG A 101 -5.26 16.86 -11.84
CA ARG A 101 -6.39 17.79 -11.69
C ARG A 101 -6.35 18.51 -10.35
N TYR A 102 -5.89 17.81 -9.32
CA TYR A 102 -5.87 18.27 -7.94
C TYR A 102 -4.46 18.17 -7.33
N PRO A 103 -3.46 18.87 -7.89
CA PRO A 103 -2.06 18.77 -7.45
C PRO A 103 -1.83 19.28 -6.03
N TYR A 104 -2.76 20.05 -5.50
CA TYR A 104 -2.73 20.62 -4.14
C TYR A 104 -3.18 19.63 -3.06
N LEU A 105 -3.76 18.48 -3.42
CA LEU A 105 -4.19 17.46 -2.48
C LEU A 105 -3.01 16.66 -1.94
N GLN A 106 -3.17 16.20 -0.71
CA GLN A 106 -2.25 15.28 -0.07
C GLN A 106 -2.11 14.00 -0.88
N CYS A 107 -0.92 13.37 -0.79
CA CYS A 107 -0.61 12.13 -1.47
C CYS A 107 -0.71 10.94 -0.51
N VAL A 108 -1.00 9.77 -1.07
CA VAL A 108 -0.88 8.50 -0.37
C VAL A 108 0.58 8.07 -0.32
N VAL A 109 1.01 7.50 0.80
CA VAL A 109 2.38 7.05 1.04
C VAL A 109 2.46 5.53 0.98
N GLU A 110 3.43 5.05 0.20
CA GLU A 110 3.94 3.68 0.26
C GLU A 110 5.33 3.73 0.91
N ARG A 111 5.47 3.13 2.09
CA ARG A 111 6.74 3.06 2.81
C ARG A 111 7.55 1.87 2.31
N PHE A 112 8.85 2.09 2.20
CA PHE A 112 9.79 1.01 1.94
C PHE A 112 10.44 0.59 3.25
N PRO A 113 10.28 -0.69 3.67
CA PRO A 113 11.08 -1.24 4.74
C PRO A 113 12.55 -1.27 4.31
N PHE A 114 13.47 -1.26 5.27
CA PHE A 114 14.92 -1.37 5.03
C PHE A 114 15.62 -0.11 4.47
N GLY A 115 15.12 1.09 4.79
CA GLY A 115 15.83 2.35 4.50
C GLY A 115 15.70 2.85 3.06
N GLY A 116 14.76 2.30 2.30
CA GLY A 116 14.35 2.88 1.02
C GLY A 116 13.56 4.17 1.22
N GLU A 117 13.52 5.01 0.18
CA GLU A 117 12.73 6.23 0.20
C GLU A 117 11.24 5.93 0.03
N ASP A 118 10.41 6.63 0.79
CA ASP A 118 8.96 6.56 0.65
C ASP A 118 8.53 7.01 -0.74
N ARG A 119 7.51 6.37 -1.29
CA ARG A 119 6.90 6.77 -2.56
C ARG A 119 5.56 7.44 -2.31
N PHE A 120 5.31 8.48 -3.10
CA PHE A 120 4.13 9.33 -2.97
C PHE A 120 3.26 9.20 -4.22
N TYR A 121 1.97 8.91 -3.99
CA TYR A 121 0.99 8.73 -5.05
C TYR A 121 -0.15 9.74 -4.89
N PRO A 122 -0.47 10.55 -5.92
CA PRO A 122 -1.65 11.40 -5.90
C PRO A 122 -2.93 10.59 -5.70
N MET A 123 -3.81 11.02 -4.78
CA MET A 123 -5.06 10.31 -4.47
C MET A 123 -5.94 10.06 -5.71
N GLU A 124 -5.97 11.02 -6.62
CA GLU A 124 -6.77 10.95 -7.85
C GLU A 124 -6.35 9.84 -8.81
N LEU A 125 -5.12 9.33 -8.65
CA LEU A 125 -4.55 8.29 -9.49
C LEU A 125 -4.60 6.89 -8.85
N LEU A 126 -5.37 6.72 -7.79
CA LEU A 126 -5.49 5.46 -7.06
C LEU A 126 -6.94 4.98 -7.02
N GLU A 127 -7.10 3.68 -7.15
CA GLU A 127 -8.35 2.97 -6.96
C GLU A 127 -8.17 1.77 -6.02
N PHE A 128 -9.20 1.41 -5.26
CA PHE A 128 -9.16 0.23 -4.42
C PHE A 128 -9.21 -1.03 -5.26
N VAL A 129 -8.43 -2.04 -4.87
CA VAL A 129 -8.48 -3.35 -5.51
C VAL A 129 -9.81 -4.03 -5.14
N PRO A 130 -10.55 -4.59 -6.12
CA PRO A 130 -11.78 -5.31 -5.83
C PRO A 130 -11.55 -6.49 -4.88
N GLU A 131 -12.39 -6.62 -3.84
CA GLU A 131 -12.28 -7.71 -2.84
C GLU A 131 -12.35 -9.12 -3.44
N LYS A 132 -12.88 -9.27 -4.66
CA LYS A 132 -12.97 -10.57 -5.34
C LYS A 132 -11.59 -11.18 -5.64
N GLU A 133 -10.60 -10.36 -5.97
CA GLU A 133 -9.24 -10.84 -6.23
C GLU A 133 -8.55 -11.27 -4.93
N ASP A 134 -8.79 -10.56 -3.84
CA ASP A 134 -8.25 -10.94 -2.54
C ASP A 134 -8.90 -12.22 -1.98
N ARG A 135 -10.18 -12.49 -2.28
CA ARG A 135 -10.86 -13.75 -1.90
C ARG A 135 -10.22 -14.95 -2.58
N LEU A 136 -9.97 -14.87 -3.89
CA LEU A 136 -9.31 -15.95 -4.62
C LEU A 136 -7.90 -16.22 -4.08
N ALA A 137 -7.12 -15.18 -3.83
CA ALA A 137 -5.79 -15.32 -3.23
C ALA A 137 -5.85 -15.98 -1.83
N ASN A 138 -6.80 -15.58 -0.99
CA ASN A 138 -7.00 -16.15 0.34
C ASN A 138 -7.53 -17.60 0.27
N GLU A 139 -8.41 -17.95 -0.68
CA GLU A 139 -8.86 -19.32 -0.91
C GLU A 139 -7.69 -20.23 -1.31
N TRP A 140 -6.80 -19.77 -2.20
CA TRP A 140 -5.59 -20.51 -2.58
C TRP A 140 -4.64 -20.75 -1.40
N VAL A 141 -4.41 -19.72 -0.57
CA VAL A 141 -3.58 -19.85 0.63
C VAL A 141 -4.21 -20.83 1.62
N ASN A 142 -5.52 -20.77 1.83
CA ASN A 142 -6.24 -21.68 2.71
C ASN A 142 -6.23 -23.14 2.19
N GLN A 143 -6.38 -23.34 0.87
CA GLN A 143 -6.28 -24.67 0.26
C GLN A 143 -4.87 -25.25 0.44
N LEU A 144 -3.82 -24.48 0.17
CA LEU A 144 -2.44 -24.91 0.38
C LEU A 144 -2.16 -25.25 1.85
N SER A 145 -2.67 -24.46 2.78
CA SER A 145 -2.52 -24.72 4.23
C SER A 145 -3.21 -26.01 4.64
N ASN A 146 -4.43 -26.27 4.13
CA ASN A 146 -5.18 -27.49 4.41
C ASN A 146 -4.49 -28.72 3.81
N ASP A 147 -3.95 -28.62 2.60
CA ASP A 147 -3.24 -29.72 1.95
C ASP A 147 -1.95 -30.09 2.73
N ILE A 148 -1.24 -29.10 3.24
CA ILE A 148 -0.05 -29.32 4.08
C ILE A 148 -0.45 -29.97 5.40
N THR A 149 -1.51 -29.50 6.05
CA THR A 149 -2.00 -30.07 7.32
C THR A 149 -2.46 -31.49 7.13
N THR A 150 -3.18 -31.79 6.06
CA THR A 150 -3.64 -33.16 5.75
C THR A 150 -2.48 -34.11 5.49
N LYS A 151 -1.43 -33.66 4.81
CA LYS A 151 -0.21 -34.46 4.57
C LYS A 151 0.59 -34.72 5.85
N LEU A 152 0.60 -33.78 6.79
CA LEU A 152 1.28 -33.94 8.07
C LEU A 152 0.55 -34.87 9.04
N THR A 153 -0.79 -34.94 8.96
CA THR A 153 -1.59 -35.84 9.81
C THR A 153 -1.62 -37.29 9.33
N ILE A 154 -1.27 -37.59 8.09
CA ILE A 154 -1.22 -38.97 7.55
C ILE A 154 0.08 -39.69 7.94
N SER A 155 1.07 -39.01 8.51
CA SER A 155 2.37 -39.60 8.88
C SER A 155 2.48 -40.09 10.32
N GLU A 156 1.38 -40.16 11.07
CA GLU A 156 1.36 -40.85 12.39
C GLU A 156 1.16 -42.36 12.21
N ASP A 157 2.11 -43.02 11.57
CA ASP A 157 2.26 -44.46 11.67
C ASP A 157 3.06 -44.77 12.94
N PRO A 158 2.52 -45.55 13.93
CA PRO A 158 3.14 -45.74 15.24
C PRO A 158 4.44 -46.56 15.22
N LYS A 159 5.02 -46.79 14.06
CA LYS A 159 6.29 -47.53 13.88
C LYS A 159 7.43 -46.74 13.27
N SER A 160 7.31 -45.44 13.10
CA SER A 160 8.44 -44.61 12.64
C SER A 160 9.38 -44.32 13.79
N PRO A 161 10.71 -44.50 13.64
CA PRO A 161 11.65 -44.16 14.70
C PRO A 161 11.64 -42.64 14.92
N VAL A 162 11.47 -42.27 16.18
CA VAL A 162 11.55 -40.87 16.64
C VAL A 162 12.97 -40.36 16.34
N ILE A 163 13.11 -39.44 15.40
CA ILE A 163 14.36 -38.71 15.18
C ILE A 163 14.48 -37.69 16.31
N ILE A 164 15.24 -38.05 17.34
CA ILE A 164 15.65 -37.13 18.39
C ILE A 164 16.70 -36.20 17.79
N LEU A 165 16.33 -34.97 17.47
CA LEU A 165 17.29 -33.90 17.21
C LEU A 165 18.03 -33.59 18.50
N LYS A 166 19.22 -34.11 18.66
CA LYS A 166 20.16 -33.67 19.72
C LYS A 166 20.52 -32.23 19.41
N LYS A 167 20.15 -31.33 20.30
CA LYS A 167 20.74 -29.99 20.36
C LYS A 167 22.20 -30.18 20.80
N ASP A 168 23.10 -30.04 19.88
CA ASP A 168 24.50 -29.83 20.19
C ASP A 168 24.66 -28.40 20.71
N THR A 169 24.67 -28.27 22.03
CA THR A 169 25.16 -27.09 22.71
C THR A 169 26.67 -27.31 22.94
N ASP A 170 27.46 -26.90 21.96
CA ASP A 170 28.87 -26.65 22.22
C ASP A 170 29.17 -25.17 21.93
N ASN A 171 29.03 -24.43 23.05
CA ASN A 171 29.74 -23.17 23.23
C ASN A 171 31.22 -23.52 23.45
N ASN A 172 32.05 -23.17 22.52
CA ASN A 172 33.45 -22.90 22.80
C ASN A 172 33.88 -21.60 22.10
N LEU A 173 33.78 -20.54 22.87
CA LEU A 173 34.46 -19.28 22.65
C LEU A 173 35.90 -19.46 23.16
N ASP A 174 36.84 -19.64 22.29
CA ASP A 174 38.26 -19.38 22.58
C ASP A 174 38.71 -18.13 21.85
N ILE A 175 38.96 -17.14 22.67
CA ILE A 175 39.56 -15.86 22.44
C ILE A 175 41.06 -16.06 22.24
N TRP A 176 41.55 -15.61 21.13
CA TRP A 176 42.93 -15.05 20.98
C TRP A 176 42.95 -13.93 19.96
#